data_3ec237269630c2159b4da4da9875c9b4
#
_entry.id   3ec237269630c2159b4da4da9875c9b4
#
_cell.length_a   1.000
_cell.length_b   1.000
_cell.length_c   1.000
_cell.angle_alpha   90.00
_cell.angle_beta   90.00
_cell.angle_gamma   90.00
#
_symmetry.space_group_name_H-M   'P 1'
#
loop_
_entity.id
_entity.type
_entity.pdbx_description
1 polymer ?
#
loop_
_entity_poly.entity_id
_entity_poly.type
_entity_poly.pdbx_seq_one_letter_code
_entity_poly.pdbx_strand_id
1 'polypeptide(L)'
;MLWIWQKKSNNVHDLNSHIWDAWADETGSIGKAYGYQLGIKHHYKEGDMDQVDRVLYDLKHNPYSRRIMTNIYNHEDLHEMNLYPCAYSMTFNVTKEKDSDKLTLNGILNQRSQDVLAANNWNVC
;
A
#
# COMPACT_ATOMS: atom_id res chain seq x y z
N MET A 1 -0.87 -6.58 -4.32
CA MET A 1 -0.97 -5.61 -3.21
C MET A 1 -0.45 -6.13 -1.89
N LEU A 2 -0.99 -7.23 -1.34
CA LEU A 2 -0.53 -7.80 -0.06
C LEU A 2 0.98 -8.07 -0.03
N TRP A 3 1.55 -8.51 -1.14
CA TRP A 3 2.97 -8.80 -1.24
C TRP A 3 3.85 -7.54 -1.11
N ILE A 4 3.47 -6.45 -1.76
CA ILE A 4 4.13 -5.14 -1.63
C ILE A 4 4.07 -4.66 -0.18
N TRP A 5 2.95 -4.87 0.50
CA TRP A 5 2.79 -4.56 1.91
C TRP A 5 3.74 -5.36 2.81
N GLN A 6 3.91 -6.65 2.54
CA GLN A 6 4.77 -7.51 3.34
C GLN A 6 6.25 -7.21 3.13
N LYS A 7 6.66 -7.01 1.89
CA LYS A 7 8.09 -6.86 1.54
C LYS A 7 8.57 -5.43 1.65
N LYS A 8 7.70 -4.44 1.41
CA LYS A 8 8.06 -3.01 1.42
C LYS A 8 9.25 -2.73 0.49
N SER A 9 9.37 -3.49 -0.58
CA SER A 9 10.47 -3.44 -1.53
C SER A 9 10.06 -2.65 -2.78
N ASN A 10 11.03 -1.99 -3.40
CA ASN A 10 10.90 -1.34 -4.70
C ASN A 10 11.64 -2.11 -5.80
N ASN A 11 12.12 -3.32 -5.52
CA ASN A 11 12.87 -4.14 -6.47
C ASN A 11 11.99 -5.28 -7.01
N VAL A 12 11.91 -5.37 -8.36
CA VAL A 12 11.07 -6.38 -9.03
C VAL A 12 11.58 -7.81 -8.82
N HIS A 13 12.86 -8.00 -8.52
CA HIS A 13 13.42 -9.32 -8.23
C HIS A 13 12.91 -9.92 -6.93
N ASP A 14 12.36 -9.08 -6.05
CA ASP A 14 11.70 -9.56 -4.85
C ASP A 14 10.27 -10.07 -5.13
N LEU A 15 9.74 -9.86 -6.33
CA LEU A 15 8.45 -10.37 -6.78
C LEU A 15 8.62 -11.75 -7.42
N ASN A 16 7.73 -12.68 -7.14
CA ASN A 16 7.64 -13.94 -7.88
C ASN A 16 6.81 -13.77 -9.16
N SER A 17 7.14 -12.74 -9.95
CA SER A 17 6.40 -12.36 -11.16
C SER A 17 7.23 -11.40 -12.02
N HIS A 18 7.07 -11.47 -13.33
CA HIS A 18 7.74 -10.62 -14.32
C HIS A 18 6.89 -9.44 -14.82
N ILE A 19 5.71 -9.25 -14.24
CA ILE A 19 4.75 -8.23 -14.73
C ILE A 19 5.25 -6.79 -14.59
N TRP A 20 6.24 -6.55 -13.73
CA TRP A 20 6.82 -5.24 -13.48
C TRP A 20 8.17 -4.98 -14.15
N ASP A 21 8.75 -5.98 -14.81
CA ASP A 21 10.10 -5.89 -15.40
C ASP A 21 10.23 -4.74 -16.42
N ALA A 22 9.16 -4.44 -17.17
CA ALA A 22 9.15 -3.38 -18.17
C ALA A 22 9.31 -1.95 -17.57
N TRP A 23 9.08 -1.79 -16.27
CA TRP A 23 9.21 -0.50 -15.56
C TRP A 23 10.43 -0.45 -14.64
N ALA A 24 11.14 -1.57 -14.52
CA ALA A 24 12.35 -1.64 -13.72
C ALA A 24 13.53 -1.04 -14.47
N ASP A 25 14.44 -0.42 -13.73
CA ASP A 25 15.76 -0.04 -14.23
C ASP A 25 16.71 -1.25 -14.30
N GLU A 26 17.96 -1.01 -14.69
CA GLU A 26 18.99 -2.06 -14.84
C GLU A 26 19.27 -2.80 -13.52
N THR A 27 18.95 -2.22 -12.37
CA THR A 27 19.11 -2.83 -11.04
C THR A 27 17.88 -3.58 -10.57
N GLY A 28 16.80 -3.56 -11.35
CA GLY A 28 15.51 -4.11 -10.98
C GLY A 28 14.65 -3.18 -10.11
N SER A 29 15.07 -1.91 -9.93
CA SER A 29 14.31 -0.93 -9.14
C SER A 29 13.20 -0.28 -9.95
N ILE A 30 12.05 -0.04 -9.33
CA ILE A 30 10.97 0.79 -9.86
C ILE A 30 10.96 2.20 -9.27
N GLY A 31 12.06 2.60 -8.64
CA GLY A 31 12.22 3.89 -8.01
C GLY A 31 11.48 4.01 -6.68
N LYS A 32 11.18 5.23 -6.26
CA LYS A 32 10.49 5.52 -5.00
C LYS A 32 8.97 5.25 -5.06
N ALA A 33 8.57 4.16 -5.72
CA ALA A 33 7.18 3.79 -5.95
C ALA A 33 6.55 3.04 -4.75
N TYR A 34 5.67 2.09 -5.03
CA TYR A 34 4.80 1.41 -4.07
C TYR A 34 5.48 0.93 -2.78
N GLY A 35 6.46 0.03 -2.89
CA GLY A 35 7.11 -0.56 -1.73
C GLY A 35 7.93 0.44 -0.94
N TYR A 36 8.63 1.35 -1.63
CA TYR A 36 9.38 2.42 -1.00
C TYR A 36 8.48 3.31 -0.14
N GLN A 37 7.37 3.83 -0.71
CA GLN A 37 6.46 4.72 0.00
C GLN A 37 5.79 4.05 1.20
N LEU A 38 5.54 2.75 1.16
CA LEU A 38 5.01 2.01 2.29
C LEU A 38 6.05 1.75 3.38
N GLY A 39 7.33 1.61 3.01
CA GLY A 39 8.40 1.17 3.90
C GLY A 39 9.21 2.28 4.55
N ILE A 40 9.17 3.51 4.02
CA ILE A 40 9.89 4.62 4.66
C ILE A 40 9.29 4.97 6.01
N LYS A 41 10.17 5.34 6.95
CA LYS A 41 9.74 5.74 8.30
C LYS A 41 9.22 7.16 8.30
N HIS A 42 8.08 7.34 8.92
CA HIS A 42 7.47 8.64 9.20
C HIS A 42 7.47 8.89 10.71
N HIS A 43 7.58 10.15 11.09
CA HIS A 43 7.57 10.56 12.49
C HIS A 43 6.12 10.77 12.95
N TYR A 44 5.64 9.88 13.82
CA TYR A 44 4.35 9.99 14.49
C TYR A 44 4.51 10.38 15.94
N LYS A 45 3.42 10.80 16.58
CA LYS A 45 3.43 11.14 18.01
C LYS A 45 3.85 9.96 18.89
N GLU A 46 3.53 8.74 18.44
CA GLU A 46 3.80 7.49 19.14
C GLU A 46 5.19 6.89 18.82
N GLY A 47 5.93 7.51 17.89
CA GLY A 47 7.26 7.05 17.45
C GLY A 47 7.37 6.89 15.95
N ASP A 48 8.52 6.44 15.49
CA ASP A 48 8.80 6.26 14.07
C ASP A 48 8.24 4.93 13.57
N MET A 49 7.37 4.99 12.60
CA MET A 49 6.73 3.84 11.96
C MET A 49 6.66 4.06 10.45
N ASP A 50 6.72 2.99 9.69
CA ASP A 50 6.26 3.06 8.30
C ASP A 50 4.73 3.01 8.23
N GLN A 51 4.18 3.21 7.04
CA GLN A 51 2.73 3.29 6.87
C GLN A 51 2.01 1.99 7.21
N VAL A 52 2.62 0.83 6.97
CA VAL A 52 2.04 -0.48 7.30
C VAL A 52 2.01 -0.68 8.81
N ASP A 53 3.14 -0.42 9.47
CA ASP A 53 3.24 -0.51 10.93
C ASP A 53 2.25 0.45 11.60
N ARG A 54 2.08 1.67 11.03
CA ARG A 54 1.07 2.63 11.51
C ARG A 54 -0.35 2.10 11.41
N VAL A 55 -0.72 1.49 10.29
CA VAL A 55 -2.05 0.88 10.12
C VAL A 55 -2.26 -0.23 11.14
N LEU A 56 -1.28 -1.11 11.33
CA LEU A 56 -1.38 -2.19 12.31
C LEU A 56 -1.49 -1.67 13.74
N TYR A 57 -0.73 -0.63 14.07
CA TYR A 57 -0.81 0.05 15.36
C TYR A 57 -2.22 0.63 15.61
N ASP A 58 -2.76 1.37 14.64
CA ASP A 58 -4.08 1.98 14.77
C ASP A 58 -5.20 0.94 14.85
N LEU A 59 -5.14 -0.12 14.04
CA LEU A 59 -6.10 -1.23 14.12
C LEU A 59 -6.10 -1.92 15.48
N LYS A 60 -4.93 -2.04 16.10
CA LYS A 60 -4.78 -2.64 17.43
C LYS A 60 -5.32 -1.75 18.56
N HIS A 61 -5.03 -0.45 18.50
CA HIS A 61 -5.28 0.46 19.62
C HIS A 61 -6.54 1.32 19.47
N ASN A 62 -6.99 1.55 18.22
CA ASN A 62 -8.17 2.35 17.91
C ASN A 62 -8.86 1.86 16.62
N PRO A 63 -9.38 0.62 16.60
CA PRO A 63 -9.90 -0.03 15.38
C PRO A 63 -11.04 0.73 14.70
N TYR A 64 -11.79 1.55 15.44
CA TYR A 64 -12.90 2.34 14.90
C TYR A 64 -12.48 3.74 14.42
N SER A 65 -11.19 4.03 14.39
CA SER A 65 -10.68 5.29 13.86
C SER A 65 -10.97 5.41 12.35
N ARG A 66 -11.37 6.61 11.93
CA ARG A 66 -11.54 6.97 10.50
C ARG A 66 -10.26 7.48 9.87
N ARG A 67 -9.11 7.36 10.55
CA ARG A 67 -7.80 7.88 10.13
C ARG A 67 -6.85 6.76 9.70
N ILE A 68 -7.32 5.51 9.65
CA ILE A 68 -6.50 4.36 9.31
C ILE A 68 -6.39 4.29 7.79
N MET A 69 -5.26 4.70 7.28
CA MET A 69 -5.03 4.74 5.83
C MET A 69 -3.55 4.71 5.45
N THR A 70 -3.28 4.31 4.21
CA THR A 70 -2.00 4.50 3.54
C THR A 70 -2.16 5.40 2.34
N ASN A 71 -1.12 6.15 2.01
CA ASN A 71 -1.05 6.96 0.79
C ASN A 71 0.36 6.86 0.21
N ILE A 72 0.44 6.43 -1.04
CA ILE A 72 1.71 6.24 -1.73
C ILE A 72 1.92 7.21 -2.90
N TYR A 73 0.98 8.11 -3.14
CA TYR A 73 1.13 9.17 -4.14
C TYR A 73 1.77 10.40 -3.49
N ASN A 74 3.10 10.36 -3.38
CA ASN A 74 3.89 11.44 -2.79
C ASN A 74 4.41 12.36 -3.89
N HIS A 75 3.92 13.59 -3.94
CA HIS A 75 4.28 14.56 -4.97
C HIS A 75 5.78 14.93 -4.98
N GLU A 76 6.44 14.90 -3.82
CA GLU A 76 7.87 15.20 -3.73
C GLU A 76 8.74 14.13 -4.41
N ASP A 77 8.27 12.88 -4.43
CA ASP A 77 9.02 11.74 -4.96
C ASP A 77 8.58 11.31 -6.37
N LEU A 78 7.56 11.95 -6.98
CA LEU A 78 7.04 11.52 -8.29
C LEU A 78 8.12 11.47 -9.38
N HIS A 79 9.08 12.40 -9.36
CA HIS A 79 10.16 12.47 -10.34
C HIS A 79 11.18 11.32 -10.20
N GLU A 80 11.18 10.61 -9.08
CA GLU A 80 12.00 9.44 -8.82
C GLU A 80 11.23 8.11 -8.93
N MET A 81 10.01 8.15 -9.46
CA MET A 81 9.18 6.97 -9.71
C MET A 81 9.21 6.61 -11.20
N ASN A 82 9.55 5.38 -11.53
CA ASN A 82 9.52 4.90 -12.92
C ASN A 82 8.09 4.80 -13.45
N LEU A 83 7.11 4.62 -12.58
CA LEU A 83 5.69 4.65 -12.88
C LEU A 83 4.93 5.31 -11.72
N TYR A 84 4.10 6.31 -12.03
CA TYR A 84 3.25 6.94 -11.03
C TYR A 84 2.19 5.95 -10.51
N PRO A 85 1.97 5.88 -9.20
CA PRO A 85 1.06 4.91 -8.61
C PRO A 85 -0.36 5.00 -9.18
N CYS A 86 -0.88 3.89 -9.70
CA CYS A 86 -2.27 3.77 -10.13
C CYS A 86 -3.17 3.53 -8.92
N ALA A 87 -2.86 2.54 -8.10
CA ALA A 87 -3.47 2.31 -6.80
C ALA A 87 -2.73 3.16 -5.77
N TYR A 88 -3.29 4.28 -5.37
CA TYR A 88 -2.53 5.31 -4.65
C TYR A 88 -2.86 5.43 -3.17
N SER A 89 -4.02 4.99 -2.72
CA SER A 89 -4.36 5.01 -1.29
C SER A 89 -5.25 3.85 -0.91
N MET A 90 -5.15 3.44 0.35
CA MET A 90 -6.02 2.43 0.92
C MET A 90 -6.49 2.91 2.29
N THR A 91 -7.81 2.91 2.51
CA THR A 91 -8.42 3.24 3.80
C THR A 91 -9.00 1.99 4.43
N PHE A 92 -8.92 1.92 5.75
CA PHE A 92 -9.41 0.79 6.52
C PHE A 92 -10.45 1.25 7.52
N ASN A 93 -11.45 0.41 7.73
CA ASN A 93 -12.37 0.59 8.83
C ASN A 93 -12.80 -0.76 9.40
N VAL A 94 -13.15 -0.78 10.67
CA VAL A 94 -13.64 -1.97 11.34
C VAL A 94 -15.13 -1.79 11.63
N THR A 95 -15.91 -2.80 11.25
CA THR A 95 -17.32 -2.88 11.60
C THR A 95 -17.56 -4.05 12.54
N LYS A 96 -18.55 -3.91 13.43
CA LYS A 96 -19.03 -4.97 14.30
C LYS A 96 -20.39 -5.44 13.79
N GLU A 97 -20.57 -6.74 13.64
CA GLU A 97 -21.87 -7.30 13.30
C GLU A 97 -22.86 -7.05 14.44
N LYS A 98 -24.10 -6.75 14.08
CA LYS A 98 -25.20 -6.62 15.05
C LYS A 98 -25.41 -7.99 15.70
N ASP A 99 -25.52 -8.01 17.00
CA ASP A 99 -25.75 -9.22 17.80
C ASP A 99 -24.60 -10.25 17.78
N SER A 100 -23.38 -9.83 17.42
CA SER A 100 -22.17 -10.66 17.43
C SER A 100 -20.97 -9.88 17.97
N ASP A 101 -20.00 -10.57 18.53
CA ASP A 101 -18.70 -9.98 18.89
C ASP A 101 -17.68 -10.03 17.74
N LYS A 102 -18.10 -10.52 16.59
CA LYS A 102 -17.25 -10.61 15.40
C LYS A 102 -16.98 -9.24 14.82
N LEU A 103 -15.71 -8.96 14.62
CA LEU A 103 -15.23 -7.75 13.92
C LEU A 103 -14.88 -8.09 12.48
N THR A 104 -15.27 -7.21 11.58
CA THR A 104 -14.93 -7.29 10.16
C THR A 104 -14.04 -6.11 9.78
N LEU A 105 -12.86 -6.41 9.25
CA LEU A 105 -11.98 -5.42 8.67
C LEU A 105 -12.40 -5.17 7.22
N ASN A 106 -12.73 -3.92 6.91
CA ASN A 106 -13.04 -3.48 5.55
C ASN A 106 -11.89 -2.64 5.01
N GLY A 107 -11.59 -2.80 3.72
CA GLY A 107 -10.60 -2.00 3.01
C GLY A 107 -11.17 -1.39 1.75
N ILE A 108 -10.86 -0.13 1.49
CA ILE A 108 -11.20 0.57 0.25
C ILE A 108 -9.91 0.98 -0.41
N LEU A 109 -9.63 0.41 -1.58
CA LEU A 109 -8.51 0.77 -2.42
C LEU A 109 -8.94 1.81 -3.45
N ASN A 110 -8.27 2.96 -3.46
CA ASN A 110 -8.51 4.01 -4.45
C ASN A 110 -7.48 3.90 -5.58
N GLN A 111 -7.99 3.89 -6.79
CA GLN A 111 -7.18 3.86 -8.02
C GLN A 111 -7.54 5.05 -8.91
N ARG A 112 -6.53 5.70 -9.49
CA ARG A 112 -6.71 6.76 -10.48
C ARG A 112 -6.81 6.21 -11.91
N SER A 113 -6.34 4.99 -12.14
CA SER A 113 -6.30 4.33 -13.43
C SER A 113 -6.29 2.82 -13.27
N GLN A 114 -6.97 2.13 -14.15
CA GLN A 114 -7.07 0.68 -14.19
C GLN A 114 -7.12 0.20 -15.65
N ASP A 115 -6.18 -0.64 -16.04
CA ASP A 115 -6.33 -1.46 -17.24
C ASP A 115 -7.15 -2.71 -16.86
N VAL A 116 -8.41 -2.72 -17.23
CA VAL A 116 -9.34 -3.79 -16.85
C VAL A 116 -8.98 -5.12 -17.49
N LEU A 117 -8.44 -5.10 -18.70
CA LEU A 117 -8.09 -6.33 -19.41
C LEU A 117 -6.79 -6.94 -18.91
N ALA A 118 -5.76 -6.13 -18.75
CA ALA A 118 -4.43 -6.60 -18.35
C ALA A 118 -4.24 -6.66 -16.84
N ALA A 119 -4.66 -5.63 -16.10
CA ALA A 119 -4.27 -5.42 -14.71
C ALA A 119 -5.34 -5.73 -13.66
N ASN A 120 -6.56 -6.09 -14.06
CA ASN A 120 -7.64 -6.36 -13.09
C ASN A 120 -7.24 -7.44 -12.08
N ASN A 121 -6.69 -8.54 -12.57
CA ASN A 121 -6.28 -9.66 -11.71
C ASN A 121 -5.10 -9.29 -10.78
N TRP A 122 -4.24 -8.35 -11.17
CA TRP A 122 -3.07 -7.97 -10.37
C TRP A 122 -3.43 -6.98 -9.25
N ASN A 123 -4.42 -6.14 -9.50
CA ASN A 123 -4.80 -5.09 -8.56
C ASN A 123 -5.83 -5.55 -7.54
N VAL A 124 -6.52 -6.66 -7.80
CA VAL A 124 -7.55 -7.21 -6.91
C VAL A 124 -7.02 -8.35 -6.02
N CYS A 125 -5.93 -8.99 -6.44
CA CYS A 125 -5.31 -10.10 -5.69
C CYS A 125 -4.28 -9.63 -4.66
#